data_b27f8305335d4d917816ff29cd56cf42
#
_entry.id   b27f8305335d4d917816ff29cd56cf42
#
_cell.length_a   1.000
_cell.length_b   1.000
_cell.length_c   1.000
_cell.angle_alpha   90.00
_cell.angle_beta   90.00
_cell.angle_gamma   90.00
#
_symmetry.space_group_name_H-M   'P 1'
#
loop_
_entity.id
_entity.type
_entity.pdbx_description
1 polymer ?
#
loop_
_entity_poly.entity_id
_entity_poly.type
_entity_poly.pdbx_seq_one_letter_code
_entity_poly.pdbx_strand_id
1 'polypeptide(L)'
;MKRRKFVLCLLLPFCGCVVAQPAPAPAPSNAPLTMVTTIVSGERQRIDFISVLNPDCTSAGYVTVRIITPPVHGELTTERGLEYTSYPKNNQRYQCNVRKSPVTNVYYKSTLGYVGEDTATIEWASPIIAMTRTAIYTITVK
;
A
#
# COMPACT_ATOMS: atom_id res chain seq x y z
N MET A 1 -15.45 -11.98 -83.46
CA MET A 1 -14.39 -12.58 -82.61
C MET A 1 -14.19 -11.70 -81.38
N LYS A 2 -14.79 -12.07 -80.21
CA LYS A 2 -14.65 -11.35 -78.95
C LYS A 2 -13.54 -11.97 -78.07
N ARG A 3 -12.42 -11.25 -77.84
CA ARG A 3 -11.32 -11.69 -76.91
C ARG A 3 -11.77 -11.40 -75.48
N ARG A 4 -11.98 -12.46 -74.70
CA ARG A 4 -12.16 -12.39 -73.25
C ARG A 4 -10.78 -12.18 -72.58
N LYS A 5 -10.63 -11.06 -71.88
CA LYS A 5 -9.49 -10.79 -71.00
C LYS A 5 -9.74 -11.51 -69.66
N PHE A 6 -8.93 -12.48 -69.30
CA PHE A 6 -8.85 -13.06 -67.98
C PHE A 6 -8.16 -12.05 -67.06
N VAL A 7 -8.84 -11.58 -66.05
CA VAL A 7 -8.25 -10.82 -64.95
C VAL A 7 -7.81 -11.83 -63.88
N LEU A 8 -6.50 -11.99 -63.75
CA LEU A 8 -5.89 -12.82 -62.72
C LEU A 8 -5.88 -12.03 -61.40
N CYS A 9 -6.77 -12.38 -60.47
CA CYS A 9 -6.83 -11.79 -59.14
C CYS A 9 -5.74 -12.38 -58.26
N LEU A 10 -4.65 -11.64 -58.02
CA LEU A 10 -3.57 -12.05 -57.09
C LEU A 10 -4.10 -11.85 -55.66
N LEU A 11 -4.37 -12.95 -54.97
CA LEU A 11 -4.65 -12.98 -53.54
C LEU A 11 -3.33 -12.81 -52.77
N LEU A 12 -3.08 -11.61 -52.23
CA LEU A 12 -2.00 -11.37 -51.26
C LEU A 12 -2.49 -11.79 -49.86
N PRO A 13 -1.75 -12.60 -49.10
CA PRO A 13 -2.08 -12.87 -47.72
C PRO A 13 -1.81 -11.63 -46.89
N PHE A 14 -2.82 -11.04 -46.27
CA PHE A 14 -2.68 -10.05 -45.23
C PHE A 14 -2.04 -10.72 -44.02
N CYS A 15 -0.72 -10.53 -43.85
CA CYS A 15 -0.03 -10.86 -42.62
C CYS A 15 -0.39 -9.79 -41.57
N GLY A 16 -1.48 -10.01 -40.84
CA GLY A 16 -1.91 -9.14 -39.75
C GLY A 16 -0.88 -9.22 -38.60
N CYS A 17 -0.07 -8.18 -38.42
CA CYS A 17 0.70 -7.99 -37.19
C CYS A 17 -0.28 -7.85 -36.02
N VAL A 18 -0.47 -8.91 -35.24
CA VAL A 18 -1.13 -8.84 -33.94
C VAL A 18 -0.21 -8.07 -33.01
N VAL A 19 -0.47 -6.79 -32.82
CA VAL A 19 0.19 -5.99 -31.79
C VAL A 19 -0.33 -6.50 -30.46
N ALA A 20 0.54 -7.20 -29.71
CA ALA A 20 0.23 -7.65 -28.35
C ALA A 20 -0.04 -6.41 -27.49
N GLN A 21 -1.29 -6.27 -27.06
CA GLN A 21 -1.70 -5.19 -26.15
C GLN A 21 -1.07 -5.47 -24.78
N PRO A 22 -0.36 -4.49 -24.16
CA PRO A 22 0.18 -4.69 -22.81
C PRO A 22 -0.95 -5.03 -21.86
N ALA A 23 -0.75 -6.04 -21.03
CA ALA A 23 -1.72 -6.45 -20.03
C ALA A 23 -2.07 -5.26 -19.12
N PRO A 24 -3.36 -5.03 -18.80
CA PRO A 24 -3.77 -3.95 -17.91
C PRO A 24 -3.07 -4.13 -16.56
N ALA A 25 -2.53 -3.01 -16.02
CA ALA A 25 -1.94 -3.01 -14.69
C ALA A 25 -2.97 -3.54 -13.67
N PRO A 26 -2.55 -4.38 -12.70
CA PRO A 26 -3.47 -4.89 -11.69
C PRO A 26 -4.13 -3.72 -10.96
N ALA A 27 -5.45 -3.76 -10.84
CA ALA A 27 -6.22 -2.78 -10.10
C ALA A 27 -5.71 -2.72 -8.65
N PRO A 28 -5.69 -1.53 -8.00
CA PRO A 28 -5.26 -1.41 -6.62
C PRO A 28 -6.12 -2.34 -5.75
N SER A 29 -5.46 -3.28 -5.09
CA SER A 29 -6.12 -4.22 -4.18
C SER A 29 -6.67 -3.45 -2.97
N ASN A 30 -7.97 -3.53 -2.73
CA ASN A 30 -8.60 -3.03 -1.51
C ASN A 30 -8.48 -4.02 -0.34
N ALA A 31 -7.73 -5.11 -0.51
CA ALA A 31 -7.48 -6.07 0.55
C ALA A 31 -6.79 -5.39 1.75
N PRO A 32 -7.16 -5.74 2.99
CA PRO A 32 -6.51 -5.24 4.18
C PRO A 32 -5.01 -5.54 4.18
N LEU A 33 -4.21 -4.61 4.67
CA LEU A 33 -2.80 -4.84 4.97
C LEU A 33 -2.69 -5.65 6.25
N THR A 34 -1.98 -6.77 6.24
CA THR A 34 -1.73 -7.57 7.43
C THR A 34 -0.33 -7.30 7.94
N MET A 35 -0.22 -6.89 9.20
CA MET A 35 1.03 -6.56 9.90
C MET A 35 1.19 -7.49 11.10
N VAL A 36 2.37 -8.09 11.24
CA VAL A 36 2.72 -8.94 12.38
C VAL A 36 3.89 -8.30 13.10
N THR A 37 3.78 -8.14 14.42
CA THR A 37 4.83 -7.54 15.25
C THR A 37 4.96 -8.24 16.59
N THR A 38 6.13 -8.08 17.23
CA THR A 38 6.38 -8.56 18.59
C THR A 38 6.82 -7.39 19.46
N ILE A 39 6.25 -7.28 20.63
CA ILE A 39 6.54 -6.20 21.59
C ILE A 39 6.82 -6.76 22.99
N VAL A 40 7.44 -5.91 23.84
CA VAL A 40 7.66 -6.20 25.27
C VAL A 40 6.44 -5.78 26.08
N SER A 41 6.05 -6.63 27.04
CA SER A 41 4.91 -6.40 27.94
C SER A 41 5.04 -5.08 28.70
N GLY A 42 3.96 -4.29 28.71
CA GLY A 42 3.86 -3.01 29.43
C GLY A 42 4.58 -1.84 28.77
N GLU A 43 5.42 -2.08 27.76
CA GLU A 43 6.14 -1.03 27.04
C GLU A 43 5.29 -0.45 25.91
N ARG A 44 5.42 0.88 25.72
CA ARG A 44 4.83 1.56 24.57
C ARG A 44 5.82 1.50 23.40
N GLN A 45 5.48 0.76 22.37
CA GLN A 45 6.33 0.58 21.19
C GLN A 45 5.62 1.03 19.91
N ARG A 46 6.38 1.61 18.98
CA ARG A 46 5.89 1.90 17.64
C ARG A 46 5.79 0.59 16.85
N ILE A 47 4.59 0.27 16.40
CA ILE A 47 4.32 -0.95 15.63
C ILE A 47 4.21 -0.68 14.13
N ASP A 48 3.94 0.59 13.74
CA ASP A 48 3.82 0.98 12.33
C ASP A 48 4.01 2.48 12.17
N PHE A 49 4.22 2.93 10.94
CA PHE A 49 4.05 4.31 10.53
C PHE A 49 3.47 4.42 9.13
N ILE A 50 2.62 5.39 8.92
CA ILE A 50 1.91 5.60 7.65
C ILE A 50 2.40 6.91 7.03
N SER A 51 2.93 6.81 5.81
CA SER A 51 3.39 7.94 5.01
C SER A 51 2.69 7.93 3.66
N VAL A 52 2.19 9.08 3.24
CA VAL A 52 1.65 9.28 1.89
C VAL A 52 2.44 10.37 1.19
N LEU A 53 3.20 9.96 0.19
CA LEU A 53 4.05 10.85 -0.61
C LEU A 53 3.59 10.87 -2.07
N ASN A 54 3.76 12.02 -2.70
CA ASN A 54 3.68 12.15 -4.15
C ASN A 54 4.95 11.56 -4.81
N PRO A 55 4.93 11.27 -6.13
CA PRO A 55 6.12 10.76 -6.84
C PRO A 55 7.35 11.69 -6.79
N ASP A 56 7.15 12.99 -6.61
CA ASP A 56 8.19 14.01 -6.44
C ASP A 56 8.70 14.11 -4.99
N CYS A 57 8.26 13.20 -4.11
CA CYS A 57 8.57 13.14 -2.68
C CYS A 57 7.97 14.27 -1.83
N THR A 58 7.08 15.08 -2.36
CA THR A 58 6.29 15.99 -1.52
C THR A 58 5.30 15.20 -0.69
N SER A 59 5.05 15.66 0.55
CA SER A 59 4.08 14.99 1.43
C SER A 59 2.65 15.31 1.00
N ALA A 60 1.81 14.28 0.97
CA ALA A 60 0.36 14.42 0.84
C ALA A 60 -0.33 14.69 2.20
N GLY A 61 0.45 15.09 3.23
CA GLY A 61 -0.05 15.36 4.58
C GLY A 61 -0.11 14.14 5.48
N TYR A 62 -0.54 14.36 6.73
CA TYR A 62 -0.76 13.30 7.70
C TYR A 62 -2.08 12.59 7.42
N VAL A 63 -2.08 11.28 7.56
CA VAL A 63 -3.31 10.50 7.44
C VAL A 63 -4.17 10.66 8.69
N THR A 64 -5.50 10.57 8.51
CA THR A 64 -6.44 10.38 9.61
C THR A 64 -6.56 8.90 9.90
N VAL A 65 -6.39 8.50 11.16
CA VAL A 65 -6.51 7.11 11.59
C VAL A 65 -7.77 6.95 12.45
N ARG A 66 -8.55 5.93 12.14
CA ARG A 66 -9.72 5.49 12.91
C ARG A 66 -9.49 4.06 13.39
N ILE A 67 -9.62 3.81 14.68
CA ILE A 67 -9.57 2.46 15.24
C ILE A 67 -10.93 1.81 14.99
N ILE A 68 -10.96 0.73 14.21
CA ILE A 68 -12.17 -0.03 13.88
C ILE A 68 -12.42 -1.10 14.92
N THR A 69 -11.36 -1.87 15.24
CA THR A 69 -11.39 -2.87 16.30
C THR A 69 -10.24 -2.56 17.25
N PRO A 70 -10.51 -2.08 18.46
CA PRO A 70 -9.46 -1.85 19.45
C PRO A 70 -8.85 -3.17 19.93
N PRO A 71 -7.58 -3.16 20.38
CA PRO A 71 -6.99 -4.32 21.03
C PRO A 71 -7.69 -4.62 22.36
N VAL A 72 -7.66 -5.88 22.78
CA VAL A 72 -8.30 -6.33 24.02
C VAL A 72 -7.36 -6.17 25.22
N HIS A 73 -6.07 -6.35 25.01
CA HIS A 73 -5.07 -6.41 26.08
C HIS A 73 -4.08 -5.25 26.03
N GLY A 74 -4.49 -4.12 25.44
CA GLY A 74 -3.63 -2.94 25.31
C GLY A 74 -4.37 -1.74 24.73
N GLU A 75 -3.58 -0.75 24.35
CA GLU A 75 -4.06 0.52 23.78
C GLU A 75 -3.29 0.87 22.52
N LEU A 76 -3.99 1.29 21.47
CA LEU A 76 -3.41 1.92 20.28
C LEU A 76 -3.49 3.44 20.41
N THR A 77 -2.37 4.10 20.10
CA THR A 77 -2.30 5.56 19.99
C THR A 77 -1.59 5.96 18.72
N THR A 78 -1.86 7.18 18.23
CA THR A 78 -1.22 7.70 17.02
C THR A 78 -0.56 9.04 17.31
N GLU A 79 0.59 9.29 16.68
CA GLU A 79 1.35 10.54 16.80
C GLU A 79 1.91 10.97 15.45
N ARG A 80 1.95 12.27 15.21
CA ARG A 80 2.65 12.84 14.04
C ARG A 80 4.15 12.81 14.27
N GLY A 81 4.91 12.52 13.21
CA GLY A 81 6.36 12.46 13.28
C GLY A 81 7.03 12.66 11.93
N LEU A 82 8.34 12.50 11.92
CA LEU A 82 9.17 12.53 10.72
C LEU A 82 10.03 11.26 10.70
N GLU A 83 9.87 10.44 9.64
CA GLU A 83 10.60 9.20 9.47
C GLU A 83 11.15 9.03 8.06
N TYR A 84 12.19 8.22 7.92
CA TYR A 84 12.64 7.74 6.63
C TYR A 84 11.65 6.70 6.11
N THR A 85 11.23 6.85 4.86
CA THR A 85 10.39 5.83 4.19
C THR A 85 11.25 4.66 3.71
N SER A 86 10.60 3.52 3.39
CA SER A 86 11.26 2.30 2.94
C SER A 86 10.63 1.73 1.67
N TYR A 87 10.40 2.58 0.67
CA TYR A 87 9.88 2.14 -0.61
C TYR A 87 10.85 1.17 -1.30
N PRO A 88 10.38 0.06 -1.88
CA PRO A 88 11.23 -0.88 -2.60
C PRO A 88 11.80 -0.26 -3.89
N LYS A 89 12.91 -0.79 -4.39
CA LYS A 89 13.65 -0.25 -5.53
C LYS A 89 12.83 -0.07 -6.82
N ASN A 90 11.83 -0.91 -7.03
CA ASN A 90 10.92 -0.85 -8.18
C ASN A 90 9.77 0.16 -8.00
N ASN A 91 9.68 0.84 -6.87
CA ASN A 91 8.68 1.88 -6.64
C ASN A 91 9.20 3.24 -7.11
N GLN A 92 8.37 4.01 -7.81
CA GLN A 92 8.71 5.36 -8.27
C GLN A 92 9.09 6.33 -7.13
N ARG A 93 8.72 6.02 -5.88
CA ARG A 93 9.05 6.78 -4.67
C ARG A 93 10.32 6.29 -3.97
N TYR A 94 11.05 5.34 -4.55
CA TYR A 94 12.30 4.83 -3.96
C TYR A 94 13.28 5.96 -3.62
N GLN A 95 13.39 6.96 -4.48
CA GLN A 95 14.21 8.15 -4.28
C GLN A 95 13.83 8.97 -3.02
N CYS A 96 12.61 8.78 -2.49
CA CYS A 96 12.15 9.52 -1.31
C CYS A 96 12.74 8.97 0.00
N ASN A 97 13.33 7.77 -0.02
CA ASN A 97 13.89 7.12 1.17
C ASN A 97 15.11 7.84 1.77
N VAL A 98 15.71 8.79 1.04
CA VAL A 98 16.94 9.48 1.47
C VAL A 98 16.72 10.63 2.45
N ARG A 99 15.45 10.98 2.72
CA ARG A 99 15.08 12.07 3.62
C ARG A 99 13.90 11.70 4.49
N LYS A 100 13.82 12.33 5.67
CA LYS A 100 12.66 12.19 6.55
C LYS A 100 11.44 12.87 5.93
N SER A 101 10.29 12.23 6.07
CA SER A 101 9.00 12.72 5.57
C SER A 101 7.96 12.68 6.68
N PRO A 102 6.92 13.53 6.61
CA PRO A 102 5.81 13.48 7.55
C PRO A 102 5.13 12.12 7.57
N VAL A 103 4.94 11.57 8.77
CA VAL A 103 4.30 10.28 9.00
C VAL A 103 3.30 10.36 10.14
N THR A 104 2.29 9.50 10.12
CA THR A 104 1.48 9.19 11.30
C THR A 104 1.99 7.88 11.88
N ASN A 105 2.63 7.93 13.05
CA ASN A 105 3.10 6.77 13.78
C ASN A 105 1.94 6.08 14.50
N VAL A 106 1.95 4.76 14.53
CA VAL A 106 1.02 3.93 15.29
C VAL A 106 1.81 3.25 16.41
N TYR A 107 1.38 3.48 17.64
CA TYR A 107 1.97 2.89 18.84
C TYR A 107 0.97 1.94 19.47
N TYR A 108 1.51 0.88 20.05
CA TYR A 108 0.76 -0.02 20.90
C TYR A 108 1.46 -0.13 22.26
N LYS A 109 0.67 -0.18 23.33
CA LYS A 109 1.12 -0.46 24.69
C LYS A 109 0.22 -1.53 25.28
N SER A 110 0.79 -2.69 25.60
CA SER A 110 0.04 -3.75 26.27
C SER A 110 -0.24 -3.40 27.73
N THR A 111 -1.27 -4.04 28.30
CA THR A 111 -1.44 -4.09 29.75
C THR A 111 -0.21 -4.71 30.38
N LEU A 112 0.26 -4.11 31.46
CA LEU A 112 1.46 -4.59 32.18
C LEU A 112 1.26 -6.03 32.64
N GLY A 113 2.23 -6.89 32.36
CA GLY A 113 2.22 -8.30 32.71
C GLY A 113 1.43 -9.19 31.74
N TYR A 114 0.74 -8.65 30.77
CA TYR A 114 0.12 -9.45 29.73
C TYR A 114 1.16 -10.08 28.81
N VAL A 115 1.03 -11.37 28.54
CA VAL A 115 1.82 -12.15 27.58
C VAL A 115 0.85 -12.97 26.72
N GLY A 116 1.00 -12.92 25.42
CA GLY A 116 0.10 -13.59 24.47
C GLY A 116 -0.09 -12.82 23.19
N GLU A 117 -1.11 -13.19 22.41
CA GLU A 117 -1.48 -12.51 21.18
C GLU A 117 -2.59 -11.49 21.43
N ASP A 118 -2.49 -10.34 20.80
CA ASP A 118 -3.55 -9.33 20.70
C ASP A 118 -3.73 -8.92 19.24
N THR A 119 -4.88 -8.40 18.90
CA THR A 119 -5.20 -7.98 17.54
C THR A 119 -5.87 -6.62 17.55
N ALA A 120 -5.62 -5.85 16.50
CA ALA A 120 -6.29 -4.58 16.29
C ALA A 120 -6.50 -4.29 14.82
N THR A 121 -7.56 -3.56 14.49
CA THR A 121 -7.84 -3.12 13.13
C THR A 121 -7.97 -1.60 13.11
N ILE A 122 -7.24 -0.98 12.21
CA ILE A 122 -7.38 0.45 11.91
C ILE A 122 -7.80 0.66 10.47
N GLU A 123 -8.45 1.77 10.25
CA GLU A 123 -8.63 2.37 8.92
C GLU A 123 -7.91 3.71 8.90
N TRP A 124 -7.18 3.99 7.83
CA TRP A 124 -6.57 5.29 7.64
C TRP A 124 -6.93 5.88 6.28
N ALA A 125 -7.08 7.18 6.24
CA ALA A 125 -7.44 7.94 5.04
C ALA A 125 -6.45 9.07 4.77
N SER A 126 -6.11 9.24 3.49
CA SER A 126 -5.32 10.40 3.06
C SER A 126 -6.22 11.63 2.92
N PRO A 127 -5.78 12.81 3.39
CA PRO A 127 -6.57 14.03 3.28
C PRO A 127 -6.61 14.63 1.86
N ILE A 128 -5.67 14.25 0.99
CA ILE A 128 -5.47 14.89 -0.32
C ILE A 128 -5.90 13.98 -1.47
N ILE A 129 -5.62 12.68 -1.34
CA ILE A 129 -6.04 11.69 -2.32
C ILE A 129 -7.18 10.86 -1.74
N ALA A 130 -8.22 10.60 -2.54
CA ALA A 130 -9.36 9.78 -2.12
C ALA A 130 -8.93 8.31 -1.95
N MET A 131 -8.14 8.05 -0.91
CA MET A 131 -7.60 6.74 -0.59
C MET A 131 -7.87 6.41 0.88
N THR A 132 -8.54 5.30 1.08
CA THR A 132 -8.77 4.69 2.39
C THR A 132 -8.17 3.29 2.38
N ARG A 133 -7.52 2.89 3.46
CA ARG A 133 -6.91 1.57 3.63
C ARG A 133 -7.20 1.02 5.02
N THR A 134 -7.40 -0.27 5.08
CA THR A 134 -7.52 -1.02 6.33
C THR A 134 -6.21 -1.75 6.62
N ALA A 135 -5.76 -1.70 7.86
CA ALA A 135 -4.64 -2.49 8.37
C ALA A 135 -5.08 -3.31 9.58
N ILE A 136 -4.71 -4.58 9.57
CA ILE A 136 -4.95 -5.55 10.64
C ILE A 136 -3.60 -5.87 11.28
N TYR A 137 -3.50 -5.64 12.57
CA TYR A 137 -2.30 -5.94 13.35
C TYR A 137 -2.50 -7.22 14.15
N THR A 138 -1.55 -8.15 14.05
CA THR A 138 -1.37 -9.27 14.95
C THR A 138 -0.14 -8.99 15.80
N ILE A 139 -0.31 -8.87 17.10
CA ILE A 139 0.68 -8.37 18.04
C ILE A 139 1.00 -9.48 19.04
N THR A 140 2.24 -9.98 19.02
CA THR A 140 2.73 -10.93 20.01
C THR A 140 3.39 -10.16 21.15
N VAL A 141 2.86 -10.28 22.35
CA VAL A 141 3.41 -9.66 23.58
C VAL A 141 4.25 -10.68 24.34
N LYS A 142 5.49 -10.33 24.70
CA LYS A 142 6.44 -11.17 25.43
C LYS A 142 6.93 -10.51 26.70
#